data_12c0caca645a9387ce1208c0036fe376
#
_entry.id   12c0caca645a9387ce1208c0036fe376
#
_cell.length_a   1.000
_cell.length_b   1.000
_cell.length_c   1.000
_cell.angle_alpha   90.00
_cell.angle_beta   90.00
_cell.angle_gamma   90.00
#
_symmetry.space_group_name_H-M   'P 1'
#
loop_
_entity.id
_entity.type
_entity.pdbx_description
1 polymer ?
#
loop_
_entity_poly.entity_id
_entity_poly.type
_entity_poly.pdbx_seq_one_letter_code
_entity_poly.pdbx_strand_id
1 'polypeptide(L)'
;MKNIIVVTGGAGFVGTNLIELFLKKTNYSIISIDNYTSGVKKNHIKNKRIKYIYGHTKNISKILIKSKKNIHSIFHFGEFARI
;
A
#
# COMPACT_ATOMS: atom_id res chain seq x y z
N MET A 1 -13.28 6.86 11.65
CA MET A 1 -12.13 6.23 12.29
C MET A 1 -10.99 6.01 11.30
N LYS A 2 -9.80 6.39 11.69
CA LYS A 2 -8.65 6.27 10.81
C LYS A 2 -8.02 4.89 10.96
N ASN A 3 -8.44 3.99 10.14
CA ASN A 3 -8.00 2.59 10.23
C ASN A 3 -7.42 2.04 8.94
N ILE A 4 -7.02 2.90 8.02
CA ILE A 4 -6.44 2.47 6.76
C ILE A 4 -4.98 2.86 6.71
N ILE A 5 -4.12 1.91 6.36
CA ILE A 5 -2.71 2.17 6.09
C ILE A 5 -2.51 2.03 4.60
N VAL A 6 -1.87 3.02 3.99
CA VAL A 6 -1.58 2.99 2.57
C VAL A 6 -0.10 2.70 2.39
N VAL A 7 0.22 1.75 1.52
CA VAL A 7 1.61 1.41 1.22
C VAL A 7 1.80 1.55 -0.28
N THR A 8 2.66 2.46 -0.72
CA THR A 8 3.01 2.53 -2.13
C THR A 8 4.19 1.61 -2.35
N GLY A 9 4.18 0.90 -3.47
CA GLY A 9 5.19 -0.12 -3.70
C GLY A 9 4.94 -1.37 -2.89
N GLY A 10 3.67 -1.64 -2.57
CA GLY A 10 3.33 -2.77 -1.72
C GLY A 10 3.57 -4.12 -2.33
N ALA A 11 3.77 -4.20 -3.65
CA ALA A 11 4.08 -5.47 -4.29
C ALA A 11 5.58 -5.71 -4.42
N GLY A 12 6.42 -4.79 -3.92
CA GLY A 12 7.85 -4.97 -3.87
C GLY A 12 8.27 -5.70 -2.62
N PHE A 13 9.57 -5.95 -2.49
CA PHE A 13 10.09 -6.72 -1.35
C PHE A 13 9.84 -6.04 -0.01
N VAL A 14 10.23 -4.78 0.11
CA VAL A 14 10.09 -4.05 1.37
C VAL A 14 8.63 -3.83 1.70
N GLY A 15 7.84 -3.41 0.70
CA GLY A 15 6.43 -3.14 0.91
C GLY A 15 5.67 -4.39 1.33
N THR A 16 5.98 -5.53 0.71
CA THR A 16 5.32 -6.79 1.04
C THR A 16 5.61 -7.18 2.49
N ASN A 17 6.86 -7.06 2.92
CA ASN A 17 7.22 -7.38 4.29
C ASN A 17 6.53 -6.46 5.30
N LEU A 18 6.42 -5.19 4.96
CA LEU A 18 5.74 -4.24 5.84
C LEU A 18 4.26 -4.56 5.94
N ILE A 19 3.62 -4.90 4.82
CA ILE A 19 2.22 -5.27 4.81
C ILE A 19 1.99 -6.49 5.70
N GLU A 20 2.86 -7.48 5.58
CA GLU A 20 2.75 -8.66 6.42
C GLU A 20 2.80 -8.31 7.89
N LEU A 21 3.71 -7.43 8.24
CA LEU A 21 3.85 -6.99 9.63
C LEU A 21 2.58 -6.31 10.13
N PHE A 22 2.01 -5.41 9.34
CA PHE A 22 0.79 -4.72 9.72
C PHE A 22 -0.38 -5.68 9.87
N LEU A 23 -0.48 -6.68 9.00
CA LEU A 23 -1.55 -7.65 9.11
C LEU A 23 -1.47 -8.46 10.40
N LYS A 24 -0.25 -8.73 10.85
CA LYS A 24 -0.04 -9.48 12.09
C LYS A 24 -0.22 -8.63 13.33
N LYS A 25 0.22 -7.40 13.28
CA LYS A 25 0.30 -6.56 14.47
C LYS A 25 -0.85 -5.58 14.64
N THR A 26 -1.67 -5.40 13.63
CA THR A 26 -2.77 -4.44 13.70
C THR A 26 -4.04 -5.05 13.13
N ASN A 27 -5.15 -4.35 13.35
CA ASN A 27 -6.42 -4.71 12.72
C ASN A 27 -6.77 -3.76 11.58
N TYR A 28 -5.80 -2.97 11.13
CA TYR A 28 -6.05 -1.98 10.10
C TYR A 28 -6.29 -2.65 8.74
N SER A 29 -7.01 -1.95 7.89
CA SER A 29 -7.12 -2.32 6.49
C SER A 29 -5.95 -1.70 5.76
N ILE A 30 -5.53 -2.32 4.68
CA ILE A 30 -4.35 -1.87 3.95
C ILE A 30 -4.71 -1.65 2.49
N ILE A 31 -4.27 -0.53 1.94
CA ILE A 31 -4.37 -0.28 0.51
C ILE A 31 -2.94 -0.24 -0.03
N SER A 32 -2.65 -1.13 -0.96
CA SER A 32 -1.34 -1.19 -1.59
C SER A 32 -1.45 -0.61 -2.99
N ILE A 33 -0.63 0.36 -3.30
CA ILE A 33 -0.61 1.00 -4.61
C ILE A 33 0.74 0.74 -5.24
N ASP A 34 0.74 0.19 -6.44
CA ASP A 34 1.99 -0.14 -7.12
C ASP A 34 1.80 0.01 -8.62
N ASN A 35 2.82 0.50 -9.30
CA ASN A 35 2.81 0.55 -10.76
C ASN A 35 3.51 -0.66 -11.36
N TYR A 36 3.97 -1.55 -10.50
CA TYR A 36 4.61 -2.81 -10.87
C TYR A 36 5.86 -2.68 -11.72
N THR A 37 6.55 -1.54 -11.58
CA THR A 37 7.85 -1.37 -12.21
C THR A 37 8.87 -2.30 -11.59
N SER A 38 8.83 -2.41 -10.25
CA SER A 38 9.72 -3.32 -9.53
C SER A 38 8.96 -4.39 -8.78
N GLY A 39 7.69 -4.14 -8.47
CA GLY A 39 6.89 -5.11 -7.74
C GLY A 39 6.31 -6.15 -8.66
N VAL A 40 5.89 -7.27 -8.10
CA VAL A 40 5.31 -8.34 -8.89
C VAL A 40 4.03 -8.83 -8.24
N LYS A 41 3.08 -9.24 -9.07
CA LYS A 41 1.78 -9.70 -8.57
C LYS A 41 1.86 -10.97 -7.75
N LYS A 42 2.85 -11.81 -7.96
CA LYS A 42 2.99 -13.01 -7.17
C LYS A 42 3.33 -12.71 -5.72
N ASN A 43 3.73 -11.49 -5.42
CA ASN A 43 3.98 -11.08 -4.04
C ASN A 43 2.71 -10.68 -3.30
N HIS A 44 1.57 -10.65 -4.00
CA HIS A 44 0.32 -10.25 -3.35
C HIS A 44 -0.03 -11.23 -2.24
N ILE A 45 -0.38 -10.68 -1.10
CA ILE A 45 -0.80 -11.48 0.04
C ILE A 45 -2.30 -11.63 -0.04
N LYS A 46 -2.79 -12.84 0.13
CA LYS A 46 -4.22 -13.09 0.10
C LYS A 46 -4.83 -12.86 1.46
N ASN A 47 -5.43 -11.70 1.62
CA ASN A 47 -6.08 -11.36 2.88
C ASN A 47 -7.17 -10.34 2.58
N LYS A 48 -8.34 -10.51 3.19
CA LYS A 48 -9.46 -9.63 2.90
C LYS A 48 -9.27 -8.20 3.40
N ARG A 49 -8.27 -7.96 4.23
CA ARG A 49 -7.98 -6.62 4.71
C ARG A 49 -7.05 -5.84 3.79
N ILE A 50 -6.58 -6.44 2.71
CA ILE A 50 -5.70 -5.77 1.76
C ILE A 50 -6.42 -5.54 0.45
N LYS A 51 -6.26 -4.35 -0.10
CA LYS A 51 -6.71 -4.04 -1.43
C LYS A 51 -5.50 -3.60 -2.25
N TYR A 52 -5.23 -4.29 -3.35
CA TYR A 52 -4.14 -3.93 -4.24
C TYR A 52 -4.67 -3.10 -5.40
N ILE A 53 -4.06 -1.93 -5.63
CA ILE A 53 -4.47 -1.03 -6.69
C ILE A 53 -3.29 -0.76 -7.60
N TYR A 54 -3.48 -0.92 -8.92
CA TYR A 54 -2.48 -0.53 -9.88
C TYR A 54 -2.54 0.98 -10.02
N GLY A 55 -1.42 1.66 -9.84
CA GLY A 55 -1.41 3.11 -9.95
C GLY A 55 -0.04 3.68 -9.72
N HIS A 56 0.10 4.96 -10.05
CA HIS A 56 1.34 5.68 -9.89
C HIS A 56 1.23 6.63 -8.71
N THR A 57 2.34 6.81 -7.98
CA THR A 57 2.31 7.67 -6.80
C THR A 57 1.90 9.09 -7.08
N LYS A 58 2.16 9.61 -8.27
CA LYS A 58 1.74 10.97 -8.60
C LYS A 58 0.22 11.10 -8.69
N ASN A 59 -0.50 9.99 -8.76
CA ASN A 59 -1.97 10.00 -8.82
C ASN A 59 -2.59 9.60 -7.49
N ILE A 60 -1.78 9.53 -6.45
CA ILE A 60 -2.24 8.97 -5.17
C ILE A 60 -3.44 9.72 -4.59
N SER A 61 -3.46 11.03 -4.72
CA SER A 61 -4.58 11.80 -4.18
C SER A 61 -5.90 11.42 -4.83
N LYS A 62 -5.89 11.23 -6.15
CA LYS A 62 -7.07 10.80 -6.86
C LYS A 62 -7.50 9.41 -6.47
N ILE A 63 -6.53 8.51 -6.38
CA ILE A 63 -6.78 7.11 -6.07
C ILE A 63 -7.42 6.99 -4.70
N LEU A 64 -6.98 7.81 -3.75
CA LEU A 64 -7.41 7.69 -2.36
C LEU A 64 -8.51 8.63 -1.94
N ILE A 65 -9.10 9.35 -2.89
CA ILE A 65 -10.02 10.41 -2.53
C ILE A 65 -11.20 9.93 -1.67
N LYS A 66 -11.71 8.75 -1.94
CA LYS A 66 -12.84 8.22 -1.18
C LYS A 66 -12.46 7.72 0.21
N SER A 67 -11.19 7.37 0.38
CA SER A 67 -10.71 6.84 1.65
C SER A 67 -10.02 7.86 2.52
N LYS A 68 -9.87 9.07 2.02
CA LYS A 68 -9.04 10.09 2.66
C LYS A 68 -9.29 10.27 4.14
N LYS A 69 -10.54 10.28 4.55
CA LYS A 69 -10.89 10.51 5.95
C LYS A 69 -10.46 9.37 6.87
N ASN A 70 -10.26 8.19 6.30
CA ASN A 70 -9.96 7.01 7.10
C ASN A 70 -8.50 6.59 7.05
N ILE A 71 -7.66 7.37 6.39
CA ILE A 71 -6.26 7.02 6.29
C ILE A 71 -5.51 7.42 7.54
N HIS A 72 -4.86 6.43 8.14
CA HIS A 72 -4.04 6.63 9.32
C HIS A 72 -2.62 7.02 8.93
N SER A 73 -2.02 6.33 7.98
CA SER A 73 -0.63 6.54 7.60
C SER A 73 -0.40 6.15 6.16
N ILE A 74 0.59 6.76 5.55
CA ILE A 74 1.00 6.42 4.19
C ILE A 74 2.50 6.13 4.22
N PHE A 75 2.89 4.96 3.73
CA PHE A 75 4.27 4.56 3.63
C PHE A 75 4.66 4.48 2.16
N HIS A 76 5.60 5.34 1.75
CA HIS A 76 6.00 5.47 0.35
C HIS A 76 7.23 4.65 0.01
N PHE A 77 7.04 3.51 -0.63
CA PHE A 77 8.15 2.73 -1.16
C PHE A 77 8.10 2.66 -2.68
N GLY A 78 6.97 3.03 -3.29
CA GLY A 78 6.86 3.01 -4.72
C GLY A 78 7.60 4.12 -5.39
N GLU A 79 7.84 5.21 -4.67
CA GLU A 79 8.64 6.25 -5.20
C GLU A 79 10.03 6.02 -4.79
N PHE A 80 10.85 5.60 -5.72
CA PHE A 80 12.15 5.23 -5.38
C PHE A 80 13.00 6.40 -5.09
N ALA A 81 13.61 6.36 -4.00
CA ALA A 81 14.46 7.42 -3.61
C ALA A 81 15.70 7.41 -4.45
N ARG A 82 15.84 8.39 -5.23
CA ARG A 82 17.02 8.56 -5.97
C ARG A 82 17.93 9.32 -5.14
N ILE A 83 19.01 8.78 -4.93
CA ILE A 83 19.98 9.43 -4.08
C ILE A 83 21.03 10.05 -4.94
#